data_36907d81e5701ff1669bdbe229f3512a
#
_entry.id   36907d81e5701ff1669bdbe229f3512a
#
_cell.length_a   1.000
_cell.length_b   1.000
_cell.length_c   1.000
_cell.angle_alpha   90.00
_cell.angle_beta   90.00
_cell.angle_gamma   90.00
#
_symmetry.space_group_name_H-M   'P 1'
#
loop_
_entity.id
_entity.type
_entity.pdbx_description
1 polymer ?
#
loop_
_entity_poly.entity_id
_entity_poly.type
_entity_poly.pdbx_seq_one_letter_code
_entity_poly.pdbx_strand_id
1 'polypeptide(L)'
;RDAQESRGLGDVYKRQPFGSSQAISTFPTVIAAETGNVPMMEILIRNGADLNQRINHKKQALWFDRGAFNASHPNCLVTIAAKTGNVPMMELLINNGASLDVKMEKSYVMPKHYSAVLVAAAESGSIPMVKLLLKHIPDTDYQRLGATYIAARNGDLPMLRFLKEQGIPFYSGCLEGVSHECNVSQGCRSKQKNGCIHLTVMKYLLENGCDIKKDRAGSLAWACSKGNEAMVRLLLEHGAECDIHTAGICPASGSAIVKAGAGGTVNIIKMLLAKGANIHDTRKDDGKHNALHNASLYGNDSVIPFLIRAGLDVNSPDSAGRTPLMLAAQRGELNAVKTLLAEGADAAITDHKGKTAADHARESSNYAGSTQKGKNGKEYFLLDGSYINKTGAEEIYRLLSKTR
;
A
#
# COMPACT_ATOMS: atom_id res chain seq x y z
N ARG A 1 -41.61 11.19 -35.24
CA ARG A 1 -40.23 10.65 -35.37
C ARG A 1 -39.64 10.30 -34.00
N ASP A 2 -39.73 11.17 -33.01
CA ASP A 2 -39.10 10.97 -31.67
C ASP A 2 -39.69 9.80 -30.87
N ALA A 3 -41.00 9.53 -31.03
CA ALA A 3 -41.67 8.42 -30.33
C ALA A 3 -41.35 7.03 -30.90
N GLN A 4 -40.91 6.94 -32.16
CA GLN A 4 -40.49 5.70 -32.78
C GLN A 4 -39.03 5.37 -32.47
N GLU A 5 -38.16 6.36 -32.35
CA GLU A 5 -36.76 6.16 -31.94
C GLU A 5 -36.66 5.74 -30.46
N SER A 6 -37.51 6.30 -29.58
CA SER A 6 -37.56 5.91 -28.16
C SER A 6 -38.03 4.47 -27.93
N ARG A 7 -38.99 3.95 -28.79
CA ARG A 7 -39.44 2.56 -28.73
C ARG A 7 -38.37 1.57 -29.18
N GLY A 8 -37.58 1.92 -30.18
CA GLY A 8 -36.47 1.10 -30.65
C GLY A 8 -35.37 0.89 -29.61
N LEU A 9 -35.03 1.92 -28.82
CA LEU A 9 -34.09 1.83 -27.73
C LEU A 9 -34.60 0.93 -26.57
N GLY A 10 -35.89 1.03 -26.22
CA GLY A 10 -36.50 0.22 -25.17
C GLY A 10 -36.53 -1.30 -25.52
N ASP A 11 -36.72 -1.64 -26.78
CA ASP A 11 -36.75 -3.02 -27.24
C ASP A 11 -35.35 -3.65 -27.38
N VAL A 12 -34.35 -2.88 -27.70
CA VAL A 12 -32.95 -3.32 -27.66
C VAL A 12 -32.54 -3.67 -26.22
N TYR A 13 -33.05 -2.93 -25.24
CA TYR A 13 -32.78 -3.18 -23.81
C TYR A 13 -33.41 -4.44 -23.26
N LYS A 14 -34.61 -4.81 -23.76
CA LYS A 14 -35.37 -6.00 -23.32
C LYS A 14 -34.90 -7.29 -23.96
N ARG A 15 -34.16 -7.23 -25.07
CA ARG A 15 -33.80 -8.40 -25.89
C ARG A 15 -32.38 -8.91 -25.71
N GLN A 16 -31.59 -8.38 -24.78
CA GLN A 16 -30.24 -8.92 -24.55
C GLN A 16 -30.32 -10.20 -23.70
N PRO A 17 -29.93 -11.37 -24.22
CA PRO A 17 -29.91 -12.60 -23.45
C PRO A 17 -28.84 -12.55 -22.41
N PHE A 18 -29.17 -12.81 -21.16
CA PHE A 18 -28.28 -13.10 -20.09
C PHE A 18 -27.44 -14.33 -20.46
N GLY A 19 -26.22 -14.16 -20.98
CA GLY A 19 -25.43 -15.34 -21.23
C GLY A 19 -24.25 -15.25 -22.18
N SER A 20 -23.65 -14.09 -22.45
CA SER A 20 -22.36 -14.07 -23.15
C SER A 20 -21.33 -13.19 -22.44
N SER A 21 -20.16 -13.77 -22.22
CA SER A 21 -19.01 -13.21 -21.49
C SER A 21 -18.26 -12.09 -22.24
N GLN A 22 -18.95 -11.34 -23.12
CA GLN A 22 -18.40 -10.21 -23.83
C GLN A 22 -19.15 -8.93 -23.44
N ALA A 23 -18.35 -7.93 -23.05
CA ALA A 23 -18.69 -6.53 -23.02
C ALA A 23 -19.46 -5.99 -21.81
N ILE A 24 -18.76 -5.78 -20.73
CA ILE A 24 -19.21 -4.91 -19.62
C ILE A 24 -19.13 -3.42 -20.04
N SER A 25 -18.37 -3.09 -21.06
CA SER A 25 -18.29 -1.76 -21.66
C SER A 25 -19.51 -1.34 -22.50
N THR A 26 -20.56 -2.17 -22.54
CA THR A 26 -21.73 -1.95 -23.41
C THR A 26 -23.03 -1.60 -22.67
N PHE A 27 -23.02 -1.45 -21.33
CA PHE A 27 -24.21 -0.92 -20.66
C PHE A 27 -24.29 0.59 -20.89
N PRO A 28 -25.29 1.10 -21.62
CA PRO A 28 -25.43 2.53 -21.90
C PRO A 28 -25.41 3.41 -20.65
N THR A 29 -25.96 2.92 -19.52
CA THR A 29 -25.96 3.61 -18.23
C THR A 29 -24.53 3.78 -17.66
N VAL A 30 -23.67 2.77 -17.83
CA VAL A 30 -22.26 2.83 -17.40
C VAL A 30 -21.51 3.85 -18.25
N ILE A 31 -21.67 3.78 -19.57
CA ILE A 31 -21.05 4.74 -20.50
C ILE A 31 -21.49 6.17 -20.18
N ALA A 32 -22.79 6.38 -19.94
CA ALA A 32 -23.32 7.70 -19.58
C ALA A 32 -22.71 8.21 -18.26
N ALA A 33 -22.55 7.33 -17.25
CA ALA A 33 -21.96 7.68 -15.98
C ALA A 33 -20.44 7.96 -16.09
N GLU A 34 -19.68 7.12 -16.82
CA GLU A 34 -18.23 7.28 -17.04
C GLU A 34 -17.90 8.52 -17.87
N THR A 35 -18.69 8.80 -18.90
CA THR A 35 -18.51 10.00 -19.75
C THR A 35 -19.11 11.27 -19.16
N GLY A 36 -19.91 11.13 -18.09
CA GLY A 36 -20.63 12.25 -17.50
C GLY A 36 -21.77 12.79 -18.37
N ASN A 37 -22.29 11.98 -19.31
CA ASN A 37 -23.35 12.38 -20.22
C ASN A 37 -24.73 12.36 -19.52
N VAL A 38 -25.05 13.47 -18.84
CA VAL A 38 -26.31 13.65 -18.10
C VAL A 38 -27.53 13.52 -19.01
N PRO A 39 -27.62 14.15 -20.21
CA PRO A 39 -28.78 14.00 -21.11
C PRO A 39 -29.03 12.54 -21.53
N MET A 40 -27.97 11.77 -21.81
CA MET A 40 -28.10 10.37 -22.12
C MET A 40 -28.66 9.58 -20.92
N MET A 41 -28.17 9.84 -19.72
CA MET A 41 -28.66 9.20 -18.49
C MET A 41 -30.13 9.51 -18.24
N GLU A 42 -30.58 10.74 -18.45
CA GLU A 42 -32.00 11.12 -18.34
C GLU A 42 -32.89 10.31 -19.28
N ILE A 43 -32.46 10.14 -20.54
CA ILE A 43 -33.20 9.32 -21.51
C ILE A 43 -33.30 7.87 -21.04
N LEU A 44 -32.19 7.32 -20.53
CA LEU A 44 -32.15 5.94 -20.04
C LEU A 44 -33.07 5.73 -18.83
N ILE A 45 -33.07 6.68 -17.90
CA ILE A 45 -33.95 6.68 -16.71
C ILE A 45 -35.42 6.72 -17.13
N ARG A 46 -35.81 7.63 -18.03
CA ARG A 46 -37.18 7.72 -18.55
C ARG A 46 -37.63 6.44 -19.23
N ASN A 47 -36.71 5.65 -19.77
CA ASN A 47 -36.96 4.34 -20.39
C ASN A 47 -36.82 3.16 -19.41
N GLY A 48 -36.78 3.41 -18.09
CA GLY A 48 -36.84 2.39 -17.05
C GLY A 48 -35.51 1.69 -16.79
N ALA A 49 -34.39 2.38 -16.97
CA ALA A 49 -33.09 1.81 -16.61
C ALA A 49 -33.00 1.55 -15.10
N ASP A 50 -32.50 0.38 -14.71
CA ASP A 50 -32.22 0.04 -13.32
C ASP A 50 -30.94 0.75 -12.83
N LEU A 51 -31.10 1.72 -11.90
CA LEU A 51 -30.01 2.53 -11.35
C LEU A 51 -29.21 1.80 -10.25
N ASN A 52 -29.76 0.70 -9.70
CA ASN A 52 -29.19 -0.06 -8.61
C ASN A 52 -28.50 -1.34 -9.06
N GLN A 53 -28.40 -1.54 -10.37
CA GLN A 53 -27.74 -2.71 -10.96
C GLN A 53 -26.28 -2.79 -10.52
N ARG A 54 -25.88 -3.95 -9.96
CA ARG A 54 -24.47 -4.25 -9.68
C ARG A 54 -23.78 -4.77 -10.93
N ILE A 55 -22.69 -4.16 -11.28
CA ILE A 55 -21.87 -4.53 -12.44
C ILE A 55 -20.81 -5.53 -11.98
N ASN A 56 -21.02 -6.82 -12.27
CA ASN A 56 -20.11 -7.89 -11.90
C ASN A 56 -18.89 -7.93 -12.85
N HIS A 57 -17.76 -7.40 -12.41
CA HIS A 57 -16.48 -7.51 -13.11
C HIS A 57 -15.69 -8.75 -12.67
N LYS A 58 -15.97 -9.92 -13.20
CA LYS A 58 -15.07 -11.08 -12.99
C LYS A 58 -13.82 -11.08 -13.87
N LYS A 59 -13.66 -10.22 -14.88
CA LYS A 59 -12.56 -10.31 -15.86
C LYS A 59 -11.99 -9.03 -16.47
N GLN A 60 -12.30 -7.82 -16.02
CA GLN A 60 -11.72 -6.61 -16.65
C GLN A 60 -11.23 -5.55 -15.62
N ALA A 61 -10.31 -5.93 -14.78
CA ALA A 61 -9.39 -4.98 -14.12
C ALA A 61 -8.30 -4.54 -15.12
N LEU A 62 -8.63 -4.04 -16.32
CA LEU A 62 -7.62 -3.90 -17.39
C LEU A 62 -7.15 -2.48 -17.68
N TRP A 63 -7.78 -1.41 -17.16
CA TRP A 63 -7.36 -0.05 -17.56
C TRP A 63 -7.04 0.93 -16.44
N PHE A 64 -7.49 0.72 -15.20
CA PHE A 64 -7.25 1.69 -14.10
C PHE A 64 -6.35 1.21 -12.97
N ASP A 65 -5.81 -0.01 -13.03
CA ASP A 65 -5.09 -0.68 -11.94
C ASP A 65 -3.57 -0.72 -12.16
N ARG A 66 -2.95 0.41 -12.50
CA ARG A 66 -1.50 0.57 -12.41
C ARG A 66 -1.12 1.40 -11.20
N GLY A 67 -1.28 0.82 -10.05
CA GLY A 67 -0.61 1.29 -8.85
C GLY A 67 -1.54 1.50 -7.68
N ALA A 68 -1.36 0.65 -6.70
CA ALA A 68 -1.72 0.74 -5.29
C ALA A 68 -3.14 0.31 -4.90
N PHE A 69 -3.17 -0.76 -4.11
CA PHE A 69 -4.25 -1.18 -3.21
C PHE A 69 -5.65 -1.13 -3.82
N ASN A 70 -6.07 -2.27 -4.39
CA ASN A 70 -7.43 -2.56 -4.80
C ASN A 70 -8.40 -2.38 -3.62
N ALA A 71 -8.83 -1.16 -3.36
CA ALA A 71 -10.13 -0.96 -2.76
C ALA A 71 -11.13 -1.33 -3.86
N SER A 72 -11.60 -2.57 -3.88
CA SER A 72 -12.63 -3.00 -4.82
C SER A 72 -13.93 -2.27 -4.45
N HIS A 73 -14.12 -1.10 -5.07
CA HIS A 73 -15.41 -0.44 -5.01
C HIS A 73 -16.39 -1.30 -5.79
N PRO A 74 -17.56 -1.59 -5.22
CA PRO A 74 -18.61 -2.20 -6.01
C PRO A 74 -18.88 -1.32 -7.22
N ASN A 75 -18.77 -1.88 -8.42
CA ASN A 75 -19.07 -1.13 -9.64
C ASN A 75 -20.59 -0.98 -9.76
N CYS A 76 -21.06 0.19 -9.37
CA CYS A 76 -22.43 0.65 -9.56
C CYS A 76 -22.42 2.10 -10.05
N LEU A 77 -23.52 2.58 -10.61
CA LEU A 77 -23.59 3.90 -11.25
C LEU A 77 -23.19 5.03 -10.30
N VAL A 78 -23.61 4.96 -9.03
CA VAL A 78 -23.28 5.99 -8.03
C VAL A 78 -21.78 6.01 -7.67
N THR A 79 -21.10 4.87 -7.62
CA THR A 79 -19.65 4.85 -7.39
C THR A 79 -18.86 5.35 -8.60
N ILE A 80 -19.33 5.08 -9.81
CA ILE A 80 -18.74 5.61 -11.05
C ILE A 80 -18.91 7.13 -11.10
N ALA A 81 -20.11 7.64 -10.87
CA ALA A 81 -20.38 9.09 -10.81
C ALA A 81 -19.55 9.80 -9.72
N ALA A 82 -19.36 9.13 -8.56
CA ALA A 82 -18.52 9.65 -7.49
C ALA A 82 -17.05 9.74 -7.90
N LYS A 83 -16.51 8.69 -8.56
CA LYS A 83 -15.12 8.66 -9.07
C LYS A 83 -14.84 9.71 -10.14
N THR A 84 -15.82 9.98 -11.01
CA THR A 84 -15.67 11.04 -12.03
C THR A 84 -15.83 12.45 -11.45
N GLY A 85 -16.31 12.57 -10.22
CA GLY A 85 -16.58 13.86 -9.58
C GLY A 85 -17.72 14.66 -10.24
N ASN A 86 -18.55 13.99 -11.07
CA ASN A 86 -19.64 14.65 -11.81
C ASN A 86 -20.87 14.86 -10.90
N VAL A 87 -20.94 16.03 -10.29
CA VAL A 87 -22.01 16.39 -9.36
C VAL A 87 -23.39 16.38 -10.02
N PRO A 88 -23.62 16.95 -11.22
CA PRO A 88 -24.94 16.87 -11.89
C PRO A 88 -25.40 15.43 -12.16
N MET A 89 -24.51 14.54 -12.55
CA MET A 89 -24.81 13.11 -12.72
C MET A 89 -25.24 12.47 -11.40
N MET A 90 -24.54 12.77 -10.31
CA MET A 90 -24.88 12.25 -8.99
C MET A 90 -26.23 12.77 -8.51
N GLU A 91 -26.52 14.04 -8.67
CA GLU A 91 -27.80 14.63 -8.33
C GLU A 91 -28.95 13.99 -9.12
N LEU A 92 -28.75 13.76 -10.42
CA LEU A 92 -29.74 13.05 -11.25
C LEU A 92 -29.99 11.63 -10.71
N LEU A 93 -28.94 10.87 -10.39
CA LEU A 93 -29.06 9.51 -9.87
C LEU A 93 -29.81 9.48 -8.53
N ILE A 94 -29.45 10.39 -7.60
CA ILE A 94 -30.09 10.49 -6.28
C ILE A 94 -31.58 10.84 -6.41
N ASN A 95 -31.90 11.85 -7.21
CA ASN A 95 -33.28 12.32 -7.42
C ASN A 95 -34.19 11.25 -8.08
N ASN A 96 -33.60 10.26 -8.74
CA ASN A 96 -34.32 9.13 -9.35
C ASN A 96 -34.20 7.82 -8.55
N GLY A 97 -33.83 7.90 -7.27
CA GLY A 97 -33.88 6.76 -6.34
C GLY A 97 -32.70 5.80 -6.39
N ALA A 98 -31.55 6.22 -6.92
CA ALA A 98 -30.34 5.42 -6.83
C ALA A 98 -29.90 5.27 -5.36
N SER A 99 -29.62 4.04 -4.93
CA SER A 99 -29.19 3.75 -3.56
C SER A 99 -27.75 4.20 -3.31
N LEU A 100 -27.52 4.94 -2.24
CA LEU A 100 -26.20 5.30 -1.74
C LEU A 100 -25.66 4.31 -0.68
N ASP A 101 -26.48 3.34 -0.23
CA ASP A 101 -26.04 2.29 0.73
C ASP A 101 -25.19 1.22 0.02
N VAL A 102 -24.06 1.66 -0.50
CA VAL A 102 -23.08 0.81 -1.17
C VAL A 102 -21.89 0.66 -0.26
N LYS A 103 -21.70 -0.54 0.29
CA LYS A 103 -20.58 -0.86 1.20
C LYS A 103 -19.38 -1.36 0.43
N MET A 104 -18.19 -1.12 0.98
CA MET A 104 -16.94 -1.65 0.44
C MET A 104 -16.99 -3.17 0.36
N GLU A 105 -16.49 -3.75 -0.72
CA GLU A 105 -16.22 -5.18 -0.80
C GLU A 105 -15.01 -5.54 0.09
N LYS A 106 -14.69 -6.82 0.24
CA LYS A 106 -13.56 -7.28 1.06
C LYS A 106 -12.26 -6.57 0.61
N SER A 107 -11.80 -5.64 1.43
CA SER A 107 -10.48 -5.02 1.30
C SER A 107 -9.63 -5.41 2.50
N TYR A 108 -8.34 -5.64 2.26
CA TYR A 108 -7.36 -5.89 3.34
C TYR A 108 -7.08 -4.62 4.16
N VAL A 109 -7.38 -3.44 3.60
CA VAL A 109 -7.00 -2.14 4.18
C VAL A 109 -8.20 -1.39 4.75
N MET A 110 -9.41 -1.58 4.20
CA MET A 110 -10.60 -0.84 4.62
C MET A 110 -11.68 -1.74 5.21
N PRO A 111 -12.26 -1.36 6.36
CA PRO A 111 -13.42 -2.03 6.92
C PRO A 111 -14.63 -2.03 5.97
N LYS A 112 -15.37 -3.15 5.93
CA LYS A 112 -16.53 -3.33 5.04
C LYS A 112 -17.68 -2.34 5.26
N HIS A 113 -17.74 -1.69 6.41
CA HIS A 113 -18.83 -0.77 6.76
C HIS A 113 -18.63 0.65 6.24
N TYR A 114 -17.50 0.95 5.60
CA TYR A 114 -17.29 2.25 4.97
C TYR A 114 -18.19 2.42 3.73
N SER A 115 -18.68 3.65 3.53
CA SER A 115 -19.43 3.98 2.32
C SER A 115 -18.50 3.97 1.10
N ALA A 116 -18.75 3.05 0.17
CA ALA A 116 -17.96 2.97 -1.06
C ALA A 116 -18.12 4.23 -1.92
N VAL A 117 -19.30 4.86 -1.89
CA VAL A 117 -19.60 6.05 -2.68
C VAL A 117 -18.81 7.25 -2.14
N LEU A 118 -18.77 7.41 -0.81
CA LEU A 118 -18.04 8.52 -0.18
C LEU A 118 -16.53 8.37 -0.33
N VAL A 119 -16.02 7.14 -0.24
CA VAL A 119 -14.61 6.83 -0.50
C VAL A 119 -14.25 7.15 -1.95
N ALA A 120 -15.08 6.76 -2.92
CA ALA A 120 -14.88 7.06 -4.34
C ALA A 120 -14.89 8.58 -4.62
N ALA A 121 -15.78 9.33 -3.97
CA ALA A 121 -15.82 10.78 -4.05
C ALA A 121 -14.56 11.45 -3.47
N ALA A 122 -14.07 10.95 -2.34
CA ALA A 122 -12.81 11.44 -1.76
C ALA A 122 -11.59 11.10 -2.65
N GLU A 123 -11.59 9.92 -3.32
CA GLU A 123 -10.56 9.58 -4.31
C GLU A 123 -10.53 10.55 -5.51
N SER A 124 -11.68 11.04 -5.94
CA SER A 124 -11.76 12.03 -7.03
C SER A 124 -11.23 13.42 -6.65
N GLY A 125 -11.07 13.70 -5.35
CA GLY A 125 -10.70 15.02 -4.82
C GLY A 125 -11.84 16.07 -4.93
N SER A 126 -13.05 15.67 -5.32
CA SER A 126 -14.17 16.59 -5.53
C SER A 126 -14.87 16.95 -4.22
N ILE A 127 -14.48 18.07 -3.61
CA ILE A 127 -15.17 18.61 -2.41
C ILE A 127 -16.68 18.83 -2.65
N PRO A 128 -17.14 19.38 -3.80
CA PRO A 128 -18.57 19.53 -4.07
C PRO A 128 -19.31 18.18 -4.06
N MET A 129 -18.71 17.11 -4.61
CA MET A 129 -19.28 15.77 -4.60
C MET A 129 -19.40 15.22 -3.17
N VAL A 130 -18.33 15.32 -2.38
CA VAL A 130 -18.35 14.90 -0.97
C VAL A 130 -19.39 15.68 -0.19
N LYS A 131 -19.49 17.01 -0.39
CA LYS A 131 -20.50 17.87 0.25
C LYS A 131 -21.92 17.45 -0.09
N LEU A 132 -22.19 17.10 -1.34
CA LEU A 132 -23.49 16.56 -1.76
C LEU A 132 -23.82 15.26 -1.02
N LEU A 133 -22.88 14.29 -1.05
CA LEU A 133 -23.09 12.97 -0.46
C LEU A 133 -23.27 13.01 1.05
N LEU A 134 -22.57 13.89 1.77
CA LEU A 134 -22.73 14.05 3.21
C LEU A 134 -24.13 14.48 3.65
N LYS A 135 -24.93 15.07 2.77
CA LYS A 135 -26.35 15.40 3.04
C LYS A 135 -27.26 14.18 3.01
N HIS A 136 -26.86 13.13 2.26
CA HIS A 136 -27.69 11.95 2.00
C HIS A 136 -27.18 10.67 2.71
N ILE A 137 -25.91 10.64 3.11
CA ILE A 137 -25.31 9.51 3.83
C ILE A 137 -25.49 9.74 5.33
N PRO A 138 -26.05 8.77 6.08
CA PRO A 138 -26.27 8.87 7.51
C PRO A 138 -25.00 9.25 8.28
N ASP A 139 -25.19 10.04 9.35
CA ASP A 139 -24.10 10.45 10.23
C ASP A 139 -23.74 9.33 11.21
N THR A 140 -23.28 8.21 10.65
CA THR A 140 -22.68 7.14 11.42
C THR A 140 -21.17 7.24 11.27
N ASP A 141 -20.46 7.37 12.39
CA ASP A 141 -19.02 7.61 12.43
C ASP A 141 -18.21 6.72 11.48
N TYR A 142 -18.59 5.44 11.36
CA TYR A 142 -17.86 4.49 10.53
C TYR A 142 -18.01 4.70 9.01
N GLN A 143 -19.17 5.13 8.52
CA GLN A 143 -19.39 5.30 7.07
C GLN A 143 -18.56 6.43 6.49
N ARG A 144 -18.31 7.48 7.28
CA ARG A 144 -17.62 8.71 6.86
C ARG A 144 -16.10 8.63 7.00
N LEU A 145 -15.58 7.77 7.89
CA LEU A 145 -14.13 7.64 8.16
C LEU A 145 -13.31 7.21 6.94
N GLY A 146 -13.90 6.48 6.00
CA GLY A 146 -13.24 6.11 4.76
C GLY A 146 -12.75 7.29 3.92
N ALA A 147 -13.50 8.40 3.92
CA ALA A 147 -13.13 9.61 3.20
C ALA A 147 -11.88 10.29 3.81
N THR A 148 -11.77 10.32 5.15
CA THR A 148 -10.58 10.89 5.82
C THR A 148 -9.33 10.05 5.56
N TYR A 149 -9.46 8.72 5.55
CA TYR A 149 -8.36 7.82 5.21
C TYR A 149 -7.85 8.04 3.78
N ILE A 150 -8.74 8.10 2.81
CA ILE A 150 -8.38 8.30 1.40
C ILE A 150 -7.78 9.69 1.17
N ALA A 151 -8.37 10.74 1.73
CA ALA A 151 -7.83 12.09 1.64
C ALA A 151 -6.42 12.19 2.25
N ALA A 152 -6.19 11.53 3.39
CA ALA A 152 -4.88 11.44 4.02
C ALA A 152 -3.86 10.71 3.14
N ARG A 153 -4.24 9.55 2.63
CA ARG A 153 -3.43 8.72 1.74
C ARG A 153 -3.03 9.44 0.45
N ASN A 154 -3.98 10.17 -0.15
CA ASN A 154 -3.73 10.92 -1.38
C ASN A 154 -2.96 12.23 -1.14
N GLY A 155 -2.76 12.63 0.11
CA GLY A 155 -2.13 13.90 0.45
C GLY A 155 -3.06 15.11 0.20
N ASP A 156 -4.38 14.90 0.17
CA ASP A 156 -5.36 15.94 -0.13
C ASP A 156 -5.69 16.77 1.13
N LEU A 157 -4.83 17.74 1.42
CA LEU A 157 -5.00 18.63 2.57
C LEU A 157 -6.26 19.50 2.49
N PRO A 158 -6.68 20.05 1.33
CA PRO A 158 -7.96 20.74 1.18
C PRO A 158 -9.15 19.87 1.58
N MET A 159 -9.20 18.63 1.12
CA MET A 159 -10.25 17.68 1.47
C MET A 159 -10.25 17.36 2.97
N LEU A 160 -9.10 17.15 3.59
CA LEU A 160 -8.99 16.90 5.02
C LEU A 160 -9.51 18.09 5.86
N ARG A 161 -9.18 19.32 5.46
CA ARG A 161 -9.70 20.52 6.11
C ARG A 161 -11.22 20.58 6.02
N PHE A 162 -11.76 20.38 4.83
CA PHE A 162 -13.19 20.33 4.60
C PHE A 162 -13.87 19.25 5.47
N LEU A 163 -13.35 18.01 5.47
CA LEU A 163 -13.92 16.92 6.27
C LEU A 163 -13.92 17.24 7.77
N LYS A 164 -12.86 17.87 8.28
CA LYS A 164 -12.78 18.33 9.66
C LYS A 164 -13.82 19.41 9.97
N GLU A 165 -14.02 20.39 9.08
CA GLU A 165 -15.07 21.42 9.21
C GLU A 165 -16.47 20.81 9.23
N GLN A 166 -16.67 19.65 8.58
CA GLN A 166 -17.92 18.87 8.64
C GLN A 166 -18.03 18.01 9.91
N GLY A 167 -17.10 18.12 10.87
CA GLY A 167 -17.13 17.38 12.13
C GLY A 167 -16.68 15.92 12.01
N ILE A 168 -16.13 15.49 10.87
CA ILE A 168 -15.69 14.11 10.67
C ILE A 168 -14.33 13.91 11.36
N PRO A 169 -14.23 12.99 12.34
CA PRO A 169 -13.01 12.82 13.11
C PRO A 169 -11.89 12.17 12.30
N PHE A 170 -10.66 12.47 12.66
CA PHE A 170 -9.48 11.74 12.20
C PHE A 170 -9.20 10.56 13.14
N TYR A 171 -8.72 9.46 12.59
CA TYR A 171 -8.35 8.27 13.34
C TYR A 171 -6.97 7.76 12.94
N SER A 172 -6.37 6.87 13.74
CA SER A 172 -4.99 6.42 13.53
C SER A 172 -4.71 5.79 12.16
N GLY A 173 -5.71 5.16 11.52
CA GLY A 173 -5.57 4.66 10.15
C GLY A 173 -5.23 5.73 9.12
N CYS A 174 -5.57 7.02 9.36
CA CYS A 174 -5.15 8.11 8.48
C CYS A 174 -3.62 8.28 8.46
N LEU A 175 -2.94 8.06 9.59
CA LEU A 175 -1.47 8.12 9.70
C LEU A 175 -0.82 6.99 8.90
N GLU A 176 -1.41 5.80 8.96
CA GLU A 176 -0.99 4.65 8.15
C GLU A 176 -1.08 4.98 6.65
N GLY A 177 -2.21 5.48 6.18
CA GLY A 177 -2.42 5.86 4.79
C GLY A 177 -1.34 6.81 4.27
N VAL A 178 -1.01 7.86 5.04
CA VAL A 178 0.07 8.81 4.72
C VAL A 178 1.43 8.12 4.64
N SER A 179 1.74 7.25 5.61
CA SER A 179 3.04 6.60 5.71
C SER A 179 3.32 5.62 4.57
N HIS A 180 2.29 4.94 4.09
CA HIS A 180 2.38 3.99 2.97
C HIS A 180 2.77 4.66 1.64
N GLU A 181 2.21 5.83 1.34
CA GLU A 181 2.42 6.51 0.04
C GLU A 181 3.69 7.37 0.03
N CYS A 182 4.21 7.75 1.20
CA CYS A 182 5.41 8.58 1.29
C CYS A 182 6.69 7.77 1.07
N ASN A 183 7.07 7.56 -0.19
CA ASN A 183 8.30 6.87 -0.58
C ASN A 183 9.38 7.84 -1.04
N VAL A 184 10.35 8.14 -0.17
CA VAL A 184 11.44 9.08 -0.46
C VAL A 184 12.42 8.51 -1.49
N SER A 185 12.65 7.19 -1.50
CA SER A 185 13.62 6.53 -2.38
C SER A 185 13.21 6.52 -3.86
N GLN A 186 11.90 6.61 -4.17
CA GLN A 186 11.38 6.68 -5.54
C GLN A 186 10.97 8.10 -5.99
N GLY A 187 11.25 9.10 -5.14
CA GLY A 187 10.73 10.45 -5.29
C GLY A 187 9.24 10.49 -4.96
N CYS A 188 8.83 11.19 -3.91
CA CYS A 188 7.42 11.39 -3.60
C CYS A 188 6.70 11.82 -4.89
N ARG A 189 5.62 11.11 -5.29
CA ARG A 189 4.87 11.40 -6.53
C ARG A 189 4.40 12.85 -6.61
N SER A 190 4.26 13.51 -5.47
CA SER A 190 3.99 14.94 -5.39
C SER A 190 5.31 15.74 -5.30
N LYS A 191 5.96 15.96 -6.44
CA LYS A 191 7.06 16.94 -6.57
C LYS A 191 6.50 18.36 -6.45
N GLN A 192 6.17 18.79 -5.25
CA GLN A 192 5.95 20.21 -5.01
C GLN A 192 7.26 20.88 -4.61
N LYS A 193 7.48 22.12 -5.06
CA LYS A 193 8.67 22.94 -4.74
C LYS A 193 8.93 23.12 -3.23
N ASN A 194 7.96 22.81 -2.36
CA ASN A 194 7.97 23.08 -0.93
C ASN A 194 8.03 21.81 -0.03
N GLY A 195 8.52 20.67 -0.53
CA GLY A 195 8.66 19.45 0.29
C GLY A 195 7.60 18.37 0.01
N CYS A 196 7.64 17.30 0.80
CA CYS A 196 6.72 16.18 0.64
C CYS A 196 5.33 16.53 1.19
N ILE A 197 4.30 16.51 0.34
CA ILE A 197 2.91 16.80 0.75
C ILE A 197 2.46 15.87 1.90
N HIS A 198 2.89 14.62 1.89
CA HIS A 198 2.55 13.66 2.94
C HIS A 198 3.10 14.05 4.31
N LEU A 199 4.27 14.72 4.36
CA LEU A 199 4.79 15.25 5.62
C LEU A 199 3.90 16.38 6.18
N THR A 200 3.44 17.26 5.30
CA THR A 200 2.50 18.34 5.67
C THR A 200 1.16 17.77 6.15
N VAL A 201 0.65 16.75 5.47
CA VAL A 201 -0.59 16.06 5.86
C VAL A 201 -0.41 15.33 7.19
N MET A 202 0.71 14.62 7.40
CA MET A 202 1.01 13.96 8.66
C MET A 202 1.01 14.96 9.82
N LYS A 203 1.71 16.08 9.65
CA LYS A 203 1.75 17.15 10.64
C LYS A 203 0.33 17.68 10.94
N TYR A 204 -0.43 17.96 9.89
CA TYR A 204 -1.81 18.42 10.04
C TYR A 204 -2.69 17.44 10.83
N LEU A 205 -2.62 16.14 10.54
CA LEU A 205 -3.38 15.11 11.24
C LEU A 205 -3.03 15.05 12.74
N LEU A 206 -1.74 15.05 13.06
CA LEU A 206 -1.25 15.01 14.45
C LEU A 206 -1.66 16.25 15.24
N GLU A 207 -1.56 17.46 14.65
CA GLU A 207 -1.97 18.71 15.27
C GLU A 207 -3.50 18.84 15.42
N ASN A 208 -4.27 18.04 14.66
CA ASN A 208 -5.73 18.10 14.65
C ASN A 208 -6.41 16.89 15.30
N GLY A 209 -5.74 16.25 16.25
CA GLY A 209 -6.33 15.27 17.16
C GLY A 209 -6.20 13.82 16.71
N CYS A 210 -5.39 13.50 15.70
CA CYS A 210 -5.04 12.13 15.40
C CYS A 210 -4.04 11.61 16.42
N ASP A 211 -4.45 10.62 17.23
CA ASP A 211 -3.64 10.10 18.32
C ASP A 211 -2.65 9.06 17.82
N ILE A 212 -1.37 9.42 17.79
CA ILE A 212 -0.28 8.53 17.36
C ILE A 212 -0.11 7.31 18.29
N LYS A 213 -0.47 7.42 19.58
CA LYS A 213 -0.38 6.30 20.53
C LYS A 213 -1.40 5.20 20.25
N LYS A 214 -2.46 5.51 19.50
CA LYS A 214 -3.43 4.54 19.00
C LYS A 214 -3.04 3.94 17.66
N ASP A 215 -1.92 4.35 17.09
CA ASP A 215 -1.42 3.86 15.80
C ASP A 215 -0.81 2.47 15.92
N ARG A 216 -1.67 1.46 15.94
CA ARG A 216 -1.26 0.04 15.91
C ARG A 216 -0.79 -0.42 14.52
N ALA A 217 -1.00 0.38 13.51
CA ALA A 217 -0.60 0.08 12.15
C ALA A 217 0.89 0.34 11.89
N GLY A 218 1.53 1.08 12.79
CA GLY A 218 2.98 1.24 12.80
C GLY A 218 3.48 2.24 11.76
N SER A 219 2.86 3.42 11.67
CA SER A 219 3.33 4.51 10.79
C SER A 219 4.82 4.81 10.98
N LEU A 220 5.31 4.74 12.23
CA LEU A 220 6.73 4.88 12.53
C LEU A 220 7.57 3.77 11.86
N ALA A 221 7.13 2.51 12.00
CA ALA A 221 7.84 1.38 11.40
C ALA A 221 7.87 1.46 9.87
N TRP A 222 6.78 1.91 9.25
CA TRP A 222 6.73 2.19 7.82
C TRP A 222 7.66 3.30 7.39
N ALA A 223 7.64 4.44 8.09
CA ALA A 223 8.55 5.56 7.81
C ALA A 223 10.03 5.13 7.93
N CYS A 224 10.35 4.28 8.91
CA CYS A 224 11.67 3.69 9.07
C CYS A 224 12.05 2.78 7.90
N SER A 225 11.15 1.90 7.47
CA SER A 225 11.41 0.99 6.33
C SER A 225 11.59 1.71 4.99
N LYS A 226 11.05 2.92 4.87
CA LYS A 226 11.18 3.79 3.68
C LYS A 226 12.35 4.76 3.75
N GLY A 227 13.09 4.78 4.83
CA GLY A 227 14.21 5.70 5.03
C GLY A 227 13.81 7.18 5.16
N ASN A 228 12.56 7.45 5.55
CA ASN A 228 12.05 8.82 5.62
C ASN A 228 12.38 9.47 6.97
N GLU A 229 13.59 10.04 7.10
CA GLU A 229 14.07 10.67 8.33
C GLU A 229 13.17 11.81 8.83
N ALA A 230 12.63 12.62 7.92
CA ALA A 230 11.76 13.75 8.28
C ALA A 230 10.45 13.26 8.91
N MET A 231 9.86 12.19 8.34
CA MET A 231 8.67 11.57 8.88
C MET A 231 8.93 10.88 10.22
N VAL A 232 10.04 10.14 10.32
CA VAL A 232 10.47 9.50 11.59
C VAL A 232 10.63 10.53 12.70
N ARG A 233 11.32 11.64 12.41
CA ARG A 233 11.50 12.73 13.38
C ARG A 233 10.16 13.29 13.85
N LEU A 234 9.28 13.63 12.92
CA LEU A 234 7.95 14.17 13.20
C LEU A 234 7.12 13.23 14.10
N LEU A 235 7.09 11.95 13.78
CA LEU A 235 6.34 10.95 14.55
C LEU A 235 6.92 10.79 15.97
N LEU A 236 8.25 10.73 16.11
CA LEU A 236 8.91 10.62 17.41
C LEU A 236 8.75 11.89 18.29
N GLU A 237 8.68 13.08 17.69
CA GLU A 237 8.37 14.34 18.37
C GLU A 237 6.94 14.35 18.93
N HIS A 238 5.99 13.71 18.24
CA HIS A 238 4.60 13.57 18.70
C HIS A 238 4.35 12.33 19.58
N GLY A 239 5.41 11.64 20.01
CA GLY A 239 5.33 10.55 20.98
C GLY A 239 4.99 9.19 20.39
N ALA A 240 5.35 8.92 19.13
CA ALA A 240 5.26 7.56 18.57
C ALA A 240 6.12 6.59 19.38
N GLU A 241 5.57 5.42 19.70
CA GLU A 241 6.25 4.37 20.43
C GLU A 241 7.11 3.52 19.49
N CYS A 242 8.39 3.26 19.91
CA CYS A 242 9.34 2.52 19.07
C CYS A 242 9.11 1.01 19.05
N ASP A 243 8.50 0.46 20.11
CA ASP A 243 8.40 -0.98 20.36
C ASP A 243 7.04 -1.58 19.95
N ILE A 244 6.20 -0.80 19.27
CA ILE A 244 4.95 -1.33 18.72
C ILE A 244 5.29 -2.33 17.61
N HIS A 245 4.95 -3.59 17.87
CA HIS A 245 5.01 -4.64 16.86
C HIS A 245 3.76 -4.57 15.98
N THR A 246 3.96 -4.22 14.72
CA THR A 246 2.87 -4.22 13.72
C THR A 246 2.36 -5.65 13.51
N ALA A 247 1.13 -5.92 13.95
CA ALA A 247 0.51 -7.22 13.80
C ALA A 247 -0.14 -7.35 12.40
N GLY A 248 0.39 -8.21 11.56
CA GLY A 248 -0.44 -9.01 10.65
C GLY A 248 -0.89 -8.45 9.30
N ILE A 249 -0.55 -7.25 8.85
CA ILE A 249 -1.00 -6.76 7.52
C ILE A 249 0.18 -6.62 6.54
N CYS A 250 1.40 -6.72 6.99
CA CYS A 250 2.59 -6.64 6.14
C CYS A 250 3.47 -7.88 6.30
N PRO A 251 4.10 -8.39 5.21
CA PRO A 251 4.95 -9.59 5.27
C PRO A 251 6.18 -9.45 6.17
N ALA A 252 6.31 -8.36 6.91
CA ALA A 252 7.35 -8.14 7.90
C ALA A 252 6.77 -7.53 9.16
N SER A 253 6.19 -8.34 10.06
CA SER A 253 5.92 -7.94 11.44
C SER A 253 7.23 -7.54 12.11
N GLY A 254 7.23 -6.48 12.94
CA GLY A 254 8.45 -6.02 13.63
C GLY A 254 8.32 -4.59 14.12
N SER A 255 9.11 -4.24 15.13
CA SER A 255 9.19 -2.88 15.64
C SER A 255 9.91 -1.92 14.66
N ALA A 256 9.88 -0.65 14.99
CA ALA A 256 10.52 0.39 14.17
C ALA A 256 12.01 0.11 13.90
N ILE A 257 12.75 -0.40 14.90
CA ILE A 257 14.20 -0.70 14.75
C ILE A 257 14.44 -1.86 13.78
N VAL A 258 13.61 -2.92 13.84
CA VAL A 258 13.69 -4.06 12.93
C VAL A 258 13.38 -3.64 11.49
N LYS A 259 12.40 -2.76 11.31
CA LYS A 259 12.04 -2.19 10.01
C LYS A 259 13.09 -1.23 9.46
N ALA A 260 13.76 -0.48 10.34
CA ALA A 260 14.88 0.38 9.95
C ALA A 260 16.03 -0.41 9.33
N GLY A 261 16.24 -1.66 9.73
CA GLY A 261 17.19 -2.57 9.07
C GLY A 261 16.90 -2.71 7.56
N ALA A 262 15.64 -2.85 7.16
CA ALA A 262 15.28 -3.12 5.76
C ALA A 262 15.55 -1.94 4.80
N GLY A 263 15.32 -0.70 5.20
CA GLY A 263 15.44 0.46 4.31
C GLY A 263 15.72 1.78 5.02
N GLY A 264 15.98 1.73 6.35
CA GLY A 264 16.34 2.90 7.14
C GLY A 264 17.77 3.36 6.89
N THR A 265 18.09 4.52 7.45
CA THR A 265 19.43 5.08 7.45
C THR A 265 20.05 4.93 8.84
N VAL A 266 21.37 5.11 8.93
CA VAL A 266 22.08 5.16 10.24
C VAL A 266 21.48 6.24 11.14
N ASN A 267 21.07 7.39 10.58
CA ASN A 267 20.43 8.46 11.35
C ASN A 267 19.08 8.03 11.96
N ILE A 268 18.27 7.28 11.19
CA ILE A 268 17.01 6.72 11.71
C ILE A 268 17.28 5.78 12.89
N ILE A 269 18.24 4.87 12.73
CA ILE A 269 18.60 3.93 13.80
C ILE A 269 19.05 4.69 15.05
N LYS A 270 19.90 5.73 14.89
CA LYS A 270 20.33 6.61 16.01
C LYS A 270 19.14 7.31 16.68
N MET A 271 18.19 7.86 15.92
CA MET A 271 16.99 8.50 16.46
C MET A 271 16.15 7.52 17.28
N LEU A 272 15.96 6.28 16.78
CA LEU A 272 15.21 5.25 17.49
C LEU A 272 15.90 4.83 18.79
N LEU A 273 17.22 4.59 18.77
CA LEU A 273 18.00 4.24 19.97
C LEU A 273 17.97 5.36 21.00
N ALA A 274 18.04 6.63 20.57
CA ALA A 274 17.93 7.78 21.47
C ALA A 274 16.53 7.90 22.13
N LYS A 275 15.50 7.28 21.55
CA LYS A 275 14.14 7.18 22.08
C LYS A 275 13.89 5.88 22.84
N GLY A 276 14.93 5.07 23.09
CA GLY A 276 14.85 3.85 23.89
C GLY A 276 14.48 2.58 23.14
N ALA A 277 14.53 2.58 21.80
CA ALA A 277 14.27 1.35 21.04
C ALA A 277 15.31 0.27 21.40
N ASN A 278 14.83 -0.98 21.55
CA ASN A 278 15.72 -2.10 21.86
C ASN A 278 16.40 -2.61 20.56
N ILE A 279 17.72 -2.48 20.47
CA ILE A 279 18.50 -2.94 19.31
C ILE A 279 18.39 -4.45 19.08
N HIS A 280 18.21 -5.23 20.16
CA HIS A 280 18.09 -6.69 20.11
C HIS A 280 16.65 -7.17 19.81
N ASP A 281 15.73 -6.24 19.54
CA ASP A 281 14.37 -6.63 19.21
C ASP A 281 14.32 -7.45 17.92
N THR A 282 13.35 -8.38 17.88
CA THR A 282 13.17 -9.29 16.76
C THR A 282 11.72 -9.28 16.31
N ARG A 283 11.48 -9.71 15.07
CA ARG A 283 10.13 -9.98 14.60
C ARG A 283 9.47 -11.04 15.50
N LYS A 284 8.18 -10.83 15.79
CA LYS A 284 7.38 -11.79 16.58
C LYS A 284 6.78 -12.93 15.73
N ASP A 285 7.04 -12.92 14.43
CA ASP A 285 6.70 -14.05 13.56
C ASP A 285 7.72 -15.20 13.71
N ASP A 286 7.46 -16.28 13.03
CA ASP A 286 8.28 -17.51 13.12
C ASP A 286 9.75 -17.30 12.71
N GLY A 287 10.07 -16.20 12.03
CA GLY A 287 11.42 -15.90 11.54
C GLY A 287 12.40 -15.38 12.59
N LYS A 288 11.95 -14.70 13.66
CA LYS A 288 12.78 -14.03 14.68
C LYS A 288 13.90 -13.15 14.10
N HIS A 289 13.66 -12.50 12.97
CA HIS A 289 14.65 -11.61 12.36
C HIS A 289 14.82 -10.34 13.20
N ASN A 290 16.06 -9.96 13.50
CA ASN A 290 16.44 -8.64 14.03
C ASN A 290 16.72 -7.64 12.90
N ALA A 291 17.15 -6.44 13.25
CA ALA A 291 17.48 -5.39 12.28
C ALA A 291 18.61 -5.80 11.30
N LEU A 292 19.60 -6.58 11.76
CA LEU A 292 20.72 -7.04 10.93
C LEU A 292 20.28 -8.09 9.90
N HIS A 293 19.41 -9.01 10.30
CA HIS A 293 18.78 -9.96 9.37
C HIS A 293 18.02 -9.24 8.26
N ASN A 294 17.23 -8.21 8.63
CA ASN A 294 16.49 -7.42 7.64
C ASN A 294 17.42 -6.60 6.75
N ALA A 295 18.48 -5.97 7.30
CA ALA A 295 19.48 -5.26 6.49
C ALA A 295 20.10 -6.17 5.43
N SER A 296 20.46 -7.38 5.83
CA SER A 296 21.03 -8.40 4.95
C SER A 296 20.05 -8.88 3.90
N LEU A 297 18.81 -9.17 4.31
CA LEU A 297 17.75 -9.68 3.43
C LEU A 297 17.32 -8.67 2.35
N TYR A 298 17.37 -7.37 2.66
CA TYR A 298 16.93 -6.29 1.75
C TYR A 298 18.10 -5.50 1.14
N GLY A 299 19.35 -5.94 1.35
CA GLY A 299 20.54 -5.35 0.75
C GLY A 299 20.87 -3.94 1.26
N ASN A 300 20.45 -3.60 2.47
CA ASN A 300 20.78 -2.31 3.09
C ASN A 300 22.16 -2.38 3.77
N ASP A 301 23.21 -2.53 2.95
CA ASP A 301 24.59 -2.70 3.38
C ASP A 301 25.12 -1.50 4.18
N SER A 302 24.60 -0.29 3.92
CA SER A 302 25.04 0.94 4.58
C SER A 302 24.84 0.98 6.10
N VAL A 303 23.87 0.24 6.64
CA VAL A 303 23.58 0.21 8.08
C VAL A 303 24.24 -0.97 8.81
N ILE A 304 24.71 -2.00 8.09
CA ILE A 304 25.28 -3.24 8.66
C ILE A 304 26.41 -2.93 9.64
N PRO A 305 27.45 -2.13 9.31
CA PRO A 305 28.55 -1.86 10.23
C PRO A 305 28.10 -1.12 11.50
N PHE A 306 27.08 -0.26 11.37
CA PHE A 306 26.55 0.44 12.53
C PHE A 306 25.76 -0.49 13.45
N LEU A 307 24.93 -1.39 12.90
CA LEU A 307 24.14 -2.36 13.66
C LEU A 307 25.04 -3.32 14.47
N ILE A 308 26.14 -3.77 13.87
CA ILE A 308 27.13 -4.63 14.54
C ILE A 308 27.82 -3.86 15.68
N ARG A 309 28.28 -2.65 15.42
CA ARG A 309 28.87 -1.78 16.47
C ARG A 309 27.88 -1.41 17.58
N ALA A 310 26.59 -1.38 17.28
CA ALA A 310 25.53 -1.16 18.26
C ALA A 310 25.23 -2.40 19.13
N GLY A 311 25.90 -3.54 18.89
CA GLY A 311 25.83 -4.73 19.72
C GLY A 311 25.13 -5.93 19.10
N LEU A 312 24.76 -5.89 17.82
CA LEU A 312 24.21 -7.09 17.17
C LEU A 312 25.33 -8.03 16.74
N ASP A 313 25.18 -9.32 17.04
CA ASP A 313 26.09 -10.36 16.59
C ASP A 313 25.94 -10.57 15.07
N VAL A 314 27.08 -10.47 14.35
CA VAL A 314 27.17 -10.66 12.90
C VAL A 314 26.73 -12.07 12.46
N ASN A 315 26.88 -13.04 13.35
CA ASN A 315 26.55 -14.46 13.12
C ASN A 315 25.24 -14.89 13.80
N SER A 316 24.44 -13.97 14.34
CA SER A 316 23.19 -14.30 15.03
C SER A 316 22.27 -15.17 14.15
N PRO A 317 21.76 -16.31 14.66
CA PRO A 317 20.86 -17.16 13.88
C PRO A 317 19.41 -16.68 13.98
N ASP A 318 18.65 -16.83 12.90
CA ASP A 318 17.19 -16.75 12.92
C ASP A 318 16.55 -18.05 13.45
N SER A 319 15.23 -18.17 13.41
CA SER A 319 14.53 -19.39 13.86
C SER A 319 14.80 -20.64 13.01
N ALA A 320 15.35 -20.49 11.81
CA ALA A 320 15.76 -21.60 10.95
C ALA A 320 17.27 -21.88 11.03
N GLY A 321 18.00 -21.20 11.93
CA GLY A 321 19.45 -21.27 12.07
C GLY A 321 20.19 -20.46 11.00
N ARG A 322 19.50 -19.62 10.20
CA ARG A 322 20.14 -18.84 9.15
C ARG A 322 20.78 -17.58 9.71
N THR A 323 22.05 -17.36 9.35
CA THR A 323 22.77 -16.13 9.68
C THR A 323 22.39 -14.98 8.71
N PRO A 324 22.68 -13.71 9.06
CA PRO A 324 22.54 -12.58 8.13
C PRO A 324 23.24 -12.82 6.79
N LEU A 325 24.43 -13.44 6.81
CA LEU A 325 25.20 -13.78 5.61
C LEU A 325 24.43 -14.76 4.69
N MET A 326 23.76 -15.76 5.26
CA MET A 326 22.94 -16.72 4.49
C MET A 326 21.74 -16.03 3.84
N LEU A 327 21.08 -15.10 4.54
CA LEU A 327 19.95 -14.34 4.00
C LEU A 327 20.37 -13.42 2.86
N ALA A 328 21.49 -12.71 3.00
CA ALA A 328 22.06 -11.89 1.93
C ALA A 328 22.45 -12.74 0.70
N ALA A 329 23.06 -13.89 0.94
CA ALA A 329 23.45 -14.83 -0.11
C ALA A 329 22.23 -15.41 -0.86
N GLN A 330 21.20 -15.80 -0.14
CA GLN A 330 19.94 -16.28 -0.71
C GLN A 330 19.25 -15.24 -1.60
N ARG A 331 19.34 -13.94 -1.23
CA ARG A 331 18.72 -12.84 -1.99
C ARG A 331 19.57 -12.34 -3.16
N GLY A 332 20.86 -12.74 -3.21
CA GLY A 332 21.81 -12.22 -4.19
C GLY A 332 22.27 -10.79 -3.91
N GLU A 333 22.30 -10.38 -2.64
CA GLU A 333 22.70 -9.04 -2.20
C GLU A 333 24.22 -8.96 -1.97
N LEU A 334 24.95 -8.85 -3.08
CA LEU A 334 26.43 -8.95 -3.12
C LEU A 334 27.13 -7.93 -2.19
N ASN A 335 26.66 -6.68 -2.14
CA ASN A 335 27.28 -5.67 -1.30
C ASN A 335 27.09 -6.02 0.19
N ALA A 336 25.88 -6.44 0.57
CA ALA A 336 25.64 -6.88 1.95
C ALA A 336 26.53 -8.07 2.33
N VAL A 337 26.72 -9.06 1.42
CA VAL A 337 27.64 -10.18 1.64
C VAL A 337 29.07 -9.67 1.87
N LYS A 338 29.58 -8.81 1.00
CA LYS A 338 30.94 -8.24 1.14
C LYS A 338 31.11 -7.48 2.47
N THR A 339 30.11 -6.69 2.83
CA THR A 339 30.13 -5.91 4.09
C THR A 339 30.09 -6.85 5.30
N LEU A 340 29.23 -7.87 5.31
CA LEU A 340 29.17 -8.86 6.40
C LEU A 340 30.48 -9.63 6.57
N LEU A 341 31.11 -10.07 5.48
CA LEU A 341 32.42 -10.73 5.53
C LEU A 341 33.52 -9.80 6.07
N ALA A 342 33.50 -8.51 5.68
CA ALA A 342 34.43 -7.51 6.20
C ALA A 342 34.23 -7.24 7.70
N GLU A 343 33.00 -7.37 8.20
CA GLU A 343 32.65 -7.25 9.63
C GLU A 343 32.81 -8.58 10.40
N GLY A 344 33.40 -9.62 9.79
CA GLY A 344 33.75 -10.88 10.46
C GLY A 344 32.68 -11.96 10.44
N ALA A 345 31.74 -11.92 9.47
CA ALA A 345 30.79 -13.02 9.32
C ALA A 345 31.47 -14.34 8.94
N ASP A 346 31.12 -15.42 9.66
CA ASP A 346 31.64 -16.75 9.40
C ASP A 346 30.83 -17.46 8.31
N ALA A 347 31.47 -17.72 7.16
CA ALA A 347 30.85 -18.38 6.01
C ALA A 347 30.73 -19.92 6.19
N ALA A 348 31.38 -20.52 7.22
CA ALA A 348 31.31 -21.94 7.49
C ALA A 348 30.11 -22.37 8.32
N ILE A 349 29.43 -21.45 8.97
CA ILE A 349 28.20 -21.74 9.74
C ILE A 349 27.13 -22.35 8.83
N THR A 350 26.42 -23.33 9.39
CA THR A 350 25.30 -23.99 8.70
C THR A 350 23.98 -23.69 9.38
N ASP A 351 22.91 -23.64 8.60
CA ASP A 351 21.53 -23.57 9.09
C ASP A 351 21.05 -24.92 9.64
N HIS A 352 19.82 -25.01 10.14
CA HIS A 352 19.23 -26.24 10.67
C HIS A 352 19.10 -27.35 9.60
N LYS A 353 19.28 -27.05 8.30
CA LYS A 353 19.30 -28.01 7.20
C LYS A 353 20.71 -28.37 6.75
N GLY A 354 21.73 -27.94 7.48
CA GLY A 354 23.14 -28.16 7.15
C GLY A 354 23.65 -27.34 5.96
N LYS A 355 22.94 -26.26 5.54
CA LYS A 355 23.32 -25.43 4.41
C LYS A 355 24.15 -24.23 4.86
N THR A 356 25.23 -23.96 4.13
CA THR A 356 26.05 -22.74 4.29
C THR A 356 25.53 -21.58 3.45
N ALA A 357 26.08 -20.38 3.63
CA ALA A 357 25.78 -19.23 2.79
C ALA A 357 26.07 -19.48 1.29
N ALA A 358 27.13 -20.26 0.98
CA ALA A 358 27.44 -20.66 -0.39
C ALA A 358 26.35 -21.57 -0.99
N ASP A 359 25.81 -22.50 -0.17
CA ASP A 359 24.73 -23.38 -0.63
C ASP A 359 23.45 -22.61 -0.93
N HIS A 360 23.07 -21.63 -0.09
CA HIS A 360 21.95 -20.75 -0.35
C HIS A 360 22.13 -19.91 -1.63
N ALA A 361 23.33 -19.38 -1.88
CA ALA A 361 23.62 -18.66 -3.12
C ALA A 361 23.53 -19.56 -4.34
N ARG A 362 24.06 -20.81 -4.26
CA ARG A 362 24.00 -21.81 -5.32
C ARG A 362 22.56 -22.19 -5.68
N GLU A 363 21.71 -22.40 -4.68
CA GLU A 363 20.29 -22.71 -4.92
C GLU A 363 19.58 -21.58 -5.65
N SER A 364 19.82 -20.34 -5.24
CA SER A 364 19.23 -19.17 -5.89
C SER A 364 19.78 -18.96 -7.31
N SER A 365 21.07 -19.23 -7.56
CA SER A 365 21.69 -19.13 -8.89
C SER A 365 21.17 -20.19 -9.85
N ASN A 366 20.88 -21.40 -9.35
CA ASN A 366 20.40 -22.54 -10.13
C ASN A 366 18.89 -22.55 -10.40
N TYR A 367 18.17 -21.49 -9.99
CA TYR A 367 16.74 -21.42 -10.22
C TYR A 367 16.39 -21.48 -11.72
N ALA A 368 15.66 -22.52 -12.11
CA ALA A 368 15.33 -22.83 -13.50
C ALA A 368 13.99 -22.22 -13.98
N GLY A 369 13.27 -21.49 -13.11
CA GLY A 369 12.00 -20.86 -13.46
C GLY A 369 12.17 -19.56 -14.26
N SER A 370 11.03 -18.95 -14.62
CA SER A 370 11.01 -17.70 -15.39
C SER A 370 11.72 -16.57 -14.67
N THR A 371 12.63 -15.90 -15.34
CA THR A 371 13.34 -14.72 -14.84
C THR A 371 12.86 -13.47 -15.58
N GLN A 372 12.97 -12.31 -14.93
CA GLN A 372 12.72 -10.98 -15.51
C GLN A 372 14.00 -10.15 -15.43
N LYS A 373 14.36 -9.46 -16.52
CA LYS A 373 15.46 -8.50 -16.50
C LYS A 373 14.99 -7.18 -15.90
N GLY A 374 15.65 -6.74 -14.84
CA GLY A 374 15.46 -5.40 -14.28
C GLY A 374 16.10 -4.32 -15.18
N LYS A 375 15.75 -3.05 -14.93
CA LYS A 375 16.32 -1.88 -15.64
C LYS A 375 17.84 -1.76 -15.47
N ASN A 376 18.42 -2.38 -14.45
CA ASN A 376 19.86 -2.44 -14.15
C ASN A 376 20.58 -3.60 -14.86
N GLY A 377 19.92 -4.33 -15.77
CA GLY A 377 20.47 -5.46 -16.50
C GLY A 377 20.57 -6.76 -15.70
N LYS A 378 20.25 -6.75 -14.41
CA LYS A 378 20.28 -7.95 -13.54
C LYS A 378 19.05 -8.82 -13.77
N GLU A 379 19.21 -10.13 -13.60
CA GLU A 379 18.11 -11.09 -13.66
C GLU A 379 17.51 -11.33 -12.27
N TYR A 380 16.19 -11.29 -12.22
CA TYR A 380 15.41 -11.54 -11.01
C TYR A 380 14.36 -12.61 -11.26
N PHE A 381 14.06 -13.40 -10.24
CA PHE A 381 12.92 -14.30 -10.23
C PHE A 381 12.07 -14.08 -8.97
N LEU A 382 10.82 -14.45 -9.04
CA LEU A 382 9.88 -14.34 -7.92
C LEU A 382 9.84 -15.68 -7.17
N LEU A 383 10.19 -15.67 -5.89
CA LEU A 383 10.04 -16.80 -4.99
C LEU A 383 9.32 -16.31 -3.73
N ASP A 384 8.24 -17.00 -3.36
CA ASP A 384 7.43 -16.68 -2.17
C ASP A 384 7.06 -15.19 -2.06
N GLY A 385 6.69 -14.57 -3.19
CA GLY A 385 6.31 -13.15 -3.26
C GLY A 385 7.47 -12.16 -3.22
N SER A 386 8.72 -12.63 -3.26
CA SER A 386 9.91 -11.79 -3.19
C SER A 386 10.79 -11.92 -4.43
N TYR A 387 11.30 -10.78 -4.91
CA TYR A 387 12.28 -10.78 -6.01
C TYR A 387 13.66 -11.17 -5.50
N ILE A 388 14.28 -12.14 -6.16
CA ILE A 388 15.63 -12.63 -5.87
C ILE A 388 16.54 -12.25 -7.05
N ASN A 389 17.70 -11.67 -6.74
CA ASN A 389 18.71 -11.31 -7.73
C ASN A 389 19.58 -12.51 -8.10
N LYS A 390 19.24 -13.20 -9.20
CA LYS A 390 19.94 -14.38 -9.69
C LYS A 390 21.40 -14.09 -10.03
N THR A 391 21.65 -13.00 -10.74
CA THR A 391 23.03 -12.61 -11.13
C THR A 391 23.90 -12.36 -9.89
N GLY A 392 23.38 -11.68 -8.87
CA GLY A 392 24.09 -11.48 -7.61
C GLY A 392 24.36 -12.80 -6.87
N ALA A 393 23.42 -13.74 -6.88
CA ALA A 393 23.60 -15.05 -6.26
C ALA A 393 24.72 -15.86 -6.93
N GLU A 394 24.84 -15.79 -8.26
CA GLU A 394 25.95 -16.42 -9.01
C GLU A 394 27.32 -15.85 -8.60
N GLU A 395 27.42 -14.53 -8.50
CA GLU A 395 28.67 -13.85 -8.08
C GLU A 395 29.04 -14.21 -6.63
N ILE A 396 28.04 -14.24 -5.73
CA ILE A 396 28.23 -14.62 -4.33
C ILE A 396 28.70 -16.07 -4.21
N TYR A 397 28.08 -16.99 -4.95
CA TYR A 397 28.51 -18.38 -4.95
C TYR A 397 29.98 -18.53 -5.37
N ARG A 398 30.38 -17.81 -6.44
CA ARG A 398 31.80 -17.81 -6.89
C ARG A 398 32.74 -17.22 -5.84
N LEU A 399 32.32 -16.19 -5.12
CA LEU A 399 33.09 -15.56 -4.05
C LEU A 399 33.30 -16.52 -2.89
N LEU A 400 32.20 -17.08 -2.35
CA LEU A 400 32.25 -17.98 -1.18
C LEU A 400 32.86 -19.36 -1.45
N SER A 401 32.80 -19.83 -2.70
CA SER A 401 33.44 -21.09 -3.09
C SER A 401 34.96 -21.01 -3.16
N LYS A 402 35.54 -19.81 -3.31
CA LYS A 402 37.00 -19.61 -3.33
C LYS A 402 37.60 -19.44 -1.93
N THR A 403 36.78 -19.24 -0.92
CA THR A 403 37.21 -19.07 0.49
C THR A 403 37.20 -20.39 1.28
N ARG A 404 36.82 -21.50 0.63
CA ARG A 404 37.02 -22.88 1.12
C ARG A 404 38.35 -23.38 0.60
#